data_51277ba2337b5e2b7eefc53c51530f06
#
_entry.id   51277ba2337b5e2b7eefc53c51530f06
#
_cell.length_a   1.000
_cell.length_b   1.000
_cell.length_c   1.000
_cell.angle_alpha   90.00
_cell.angle_beta   90.00
_cell.angle_gamma   90.00
#
_symmetry.space_group_name_H-M   'P 1'
#
loop_
_entity.id
_entity.type
_entity.pdbx_description
1 polymer ?
#
loop_
_entity_poly.entity_id
_entity_poly.type
_entity_poly.pdbx_seq_one_letter_code
_entity_poly.pdbx_strand_id
1 'polypeptide(L)'
;MAFNRELENPATSADSRQVENKLQIDIVDLYFQSQLKPPELIKNDPAYDSAGPALMDGRENLLLNASLRIDNKQELLQFKKDMTDFEKQAKEHHIPESEVAKTYQAVDKLLTSSEGVLNQDSRRLLAENFMHLAAHPSKSDQGIYSTCNATSLQEMLLSRKPGLIAADLADAAINGSFVAPDGQKIDLDAESMQPNYSFPGEAASLPQDNVRAYGTQVLNHMLVNEMTQRVTPEHNTMLYQQRHQRTETDSGERLISPRDGSEMTN
;
A
#
# COMPACT_ATOMS: atom_id res chain seq x y z
N MET A 1 -56.76 -7.73 12.04
CA MET A 1 -55.33 -7.40 12.30
C MET A 1 -54.59 -7.45 10.97
N ALA A 2 -54.29 -6.29 10.40
CA ALA A 2 -53.59 -6.17 9.12
C ALA A 2 -52.11 -5.94 9.42
N PHE A 3 -51.25 -6.82 8.94
CA PHE A 3 -49.82 -6.67 8.99
C PHE A 3 -49.39 -5.75 7.82
N ASN A 4 -49.02 -4.52 8.09
CA ASN A 4 -48.26 -3.69 7.17
C ASN A 4 -46.83 -4.22 7.09
N ARG A 5 -46.47 -4.85 5.99
CA ARG A 5 -45.09 -5.01 5.57
C ARG A 5 -44.73 -3.74 4.79
N GLU A 6 -43.97 -2.86 5.39
CA GLU A 6 -43.21 -1.85 4.64
C GLU A 6 -42.17 -2.59 3.77
N LEU A 7 -42.36 -2.44 2.47
CA LEU A 7 -41.40 -2.90 1.46
C LEU A 7 -40.24 -1.92 1.47
N GLU A 8 -39.10 -2.34 1.99
CA GLU A 8 -37.84 -1.62 1.78
C GLU A 8 -37.61 -1.46 0.28
N ASN A 9 -37.34 -0.23 -0.14
CA ASN A 9 -37.20 0.15 -1.52
C ASN A 9 -35.79 -0.23 -2.02
N PRO A 10 -35.61 -1.24 -2.90
CA PRO A 10 -34.28 -1.69 -3.36
C PRO A 10 -33.59 -0.69 -4.31
N ALA A 11 -34.23 0.42 -4.66
CA ALA A 11 -33.68 1.40 -5.60
C ALA A 11 -32.53 2.25 -4.99
N THR A 12 -32.49 2.45 -3.67
CA THR A 12 -31.49 3.29 -3.01
C THR A 12 -30.10 2.62 -2.93
N SER A 13 -30.02 1.30 -2.89
CA SER A 13 -28.73 0.60 -2.80
C SER A 13 -27.97 0.52 -4.15
N ALA A 14 -28.68 0.55 -5.26
CA ALA A 14 -28.08 0.51 -6.59
C ALA A 14 -27.51 1.88 -7.00
N ASP A 15 -28.19 2.97 -6.64
CA ASP A 15 -27.72 4.34 -6.89
C ASP A 15 -26.48 4.69 -6.07
N SER A 16 -26.42 4.27 -4.80
CA SER A 16 -25.24 4.47 -3.92
C SER A 16 -24.01 3.78 -4.50
N ARG A 17 -24.12 2.52 -4.94
CA ARG A 17 -23.03 1.76 -5.55
C ARG A 17 -22.55 2.34 -6.88
N GLN A 18 -23.45 2.91 -7.69
CA GLN A 18 -23.06 3.59 -8.93
C GLN A 18 -22.32 4.89 -8.66
N VAL A 19 -22.71 5.65 -7.64
CA VAL A 19 -22.02 6.86 -7.21
C VAL A 19 -20.65 6.53 -6.66
N GLU A 20 -20.52 5.51 -5.81
CA GLU A 20 -19.24 5.04 -5.28
C GLU A 20 -18.30 4.55 -6.39
N ASN A 21 -18.78 3.74 -7.33
CA ASN A 21 -17.98 3.29 -8.46
C ASN A 21 -17.52 4.44 -9.37
N LYS A 22 -18.38 5.44 -9.58
CA LYS A 22 -18.02 6.62 -10.38
C LYS A 22 -17.01 7.50 -9.67
N LEU A 23 -17.19 7.75 -8.38
CA LEU A 23 -16.22 8.47 -7.56
C LEU A 23 -14.84 7.76 -7.57
N GLN A 24 -14.81 6.44 -7.43
CA GLN A 24 -13.59 5.66 -7.43
C GLN A 24 -12.86 5.71 -8.78
N ILE A 25 -13.57 5.71 -9.91
CA ILE A 25 -12.99 5.85 -11.24
C ILE A 25 -12.38 7.25 -11.42
N ASP A 26 -13.11 8.30 -11.02
CA ASP A 26 -12.66 9.69 -11.13
C ASP A 26 -11.43 9.96 -10.26
N ILE A 27 -11.31 9.30 -9.11
CA ILE A 27 -10.15 9.39 -8.19
C ILE A 27 -8.92 8.72 -8.79
N VAL A 28 -9.07 7.53 -9.34
CA VAL A 28 -7.99 6.82 -10.01
C VAL A 28 -7.46 7.67 -11.16
N ASP A 29 -8.33 8.25 -11.99
CA ASP A 29 -7.95 9.13 -13.10
C ASP A 29 -7.25 10.42 -12.62
N LEU A 30 -7.72 11.05 -11.54
CA LEU A 30 -7.10 12.24 -10.95
C LEU A 30 -5.72 11.92 -10.34
N TYR A 31 -5.59 10.79 -9.66
CA TYR A 31 -4.30 10.31 -9.15
C TYR A 31 -3.32 10.08 -10.30
N PHE A 32 -3.78 9.43 -11.39
CA PHE A 32 -2.99 9.23 -12.59
C PHE A 32 -2.53 10.53 -13.25
N GLN A 33 -3.43 11.48 -13.43
CA GLN A 33 -3.09 12.76 -14.04
C GLN A 33 -2.09 13.57 -13.21
N SER A 34 -2.13 13.43 -11.87
CA SER A 34 -1.20 14.13 -10.98
C SER A 34 0.18 13.48 -10.91
N GLN A 35 0.29 12.14 -11.10
CA GLN A 35 1.51 11.37 -10.88
C GLN A 35 2.22 10.93 -12.17
N LEU A 36 1.50 10.84 -13.28
CA LEU A 36 2.08 10.34 -14.52
C LEU A 36 2.43 11.52 -15.44
N LYS A 37 3.66 12.03 -15.32
CA LYS A 37 4.25 12.76 -16.46
C LYS A 37 4.29 11.79 -17.66
N PRO A 38 3.92 12.25 -18.87
CA PRO A 38 4.02 11.42 -20.07
C PRO A 38 5.42 10.80 -20.20
N PRO A 39 5.56 9.58 -20.72
CA PRO A 39 6.84 8.89 -20.87
C PRO A 39 7.91 9.68 -21.63
N GLU A 40 7.50 10.61 -22.49
CA GLU A 40 8.40 11.46 -23.29
C GLU A 40 9.16 12.50 -22.47
N LEU A 41 8.67 12.87 -21.28
CA LEU A 41 9.35 13.80 -20.36
C LEU A 41 10.40 13.12 -19.48
N ILE A 42 10.39 11.79 -19.41
CA ILE A 42 11.33 11.01 -18.58
C ILE A 42 12.71 10.92 -19.24
N LYS A 43 12.78 10.95 -20.56
CA LYS A 43 14.06 10.82 -21.32
C LYS A 43 15.05 11.96 -21.13
N ASN A 44 14.63 13.10 -20.60
CA ASN A 44 15.46 14.30 -20.41
C ASN A 44 15.57 14.71 -18.93
N ASP A 45 15.26 13.82 -17.97
CA ASP A 45 15.47 14.10 -16.56
C ASP A 45 16.94 13.88 -16.21
N PRO A 46 17.70 14.94 -15.79
CA PRO A 46 19.11 14.82 -15.39
C PRO A 46 19.34 13.82 -14.24
N ALA A 47 18.31 13.47 -13.49
CA ALA A 47 18.37 12.44 -12.45
C ALA A 47 18.57 11.02 -13.02
N TYR A 48 18.35 10.83 -14.32
CA TYR A 48 18.50 9.52 -14.97
C TYR A 48 19.97 9.08 -15.09
N ASP A 49 20.89 10.02 -15.36
CA ASP A 49 22.31 9.71 -15.58
C ASP A 49 23.15 9.62 -14.29
N SER A 50 22.63 10.10 -13.15
CA SER A 50 23.37 10.16 -11.88
C SER A 50 23.01 9.04 -10.88
N ALA A 51 22.09 8.15 -11.23
CA ALA A 51 21.53 7.15 -10.30
C ALA A 51 22.46 5.94 -10.07
N GLY A 52 23.39 5.64 -10.97
CA GLY A 52 24.23 4.43 -10.89
C GLY A 52 24.97 4.25 -9.56
N PRO A 53 25.76 5.24 -9.07
CA PRO A 53 26.42 5.11 -7.77
C PRO A 53 25.43 5.01 -6.60
N ALA A 54 24.36 5.81 -6.59
CA ALA A 54 23.34 5.78 -5.54
C ALA A 54 22.56 4.45 -5.52
N LEU A 55 22.37 3.84 -6.66
CA LEU A 55 21.75 2.52 -6.76
C LEU A 55 22.67 1.44 -6.16
N MET A 56 23.96 1.46 -6.47
CA MET A 56 24.92 0.49 -5.93
C MET A 56 25.04 0.62 -4.42
N ASP A 57 25.22 1.84 -3.92
CA ASP A 57 25.28 2.11 -2.47
C ASP A 57 23.98 1.69 -1.74
N GLY A 58 22.82 2.00 -2.31
CA GLY A 58 21.52 1.60 -1.77
C GLY A 58 21.35 0.09 -1.74
N ARG A 59 21.78 -0.61 -2.79
CA ARG A 59 21.74 -2.06 -2.87
C ARG A 59 22.61 -2.75 -1.83
N GLU A 60 23.84 -2.29 -1.68
CA GLU A 60 24.81 -2.87 -0.74
C GLU A 60 24.36 -2.64 0.72
N ASN A 61 23.90 -1.43 1.05
CA ASN A 61 23.37 -1.11 2.37
C ASN A 61 22.16 -1.96 2.72
N LEU A 62 21.20 -2.08 1.80
CA LEU A 62 20.01 -2.91 2.01
C LEU A 62 20.38 -4.38 2.22
N LEU A 63 21.31 -4.93 1.44
CA LEU A 63 21.78 -6.32 1.60
C LEU A 63 22.47 -6.56 2.95
N LEU A 64 23.29 -5.60 3.39
CA LEU A 64 23.96 -5.65 4.69
C LEU A 64 22.92 -5.66 5.81
N ASN A 65 22.00 -4.68 5.81
CA ASN A 65 21.00 -4.52 6.86
C ASN A 65 19.98 -5.66 6.86
N ALA A 66 19.55 -6.15 5.69
CA ALA A 66 18.73 -7.35 5.61
C ALA A 66 19.42 -8.57 6.22
N SER A 67 20.73 -8.73 5.99
CA SER A 67 21.52 -9.84 6.58
C SER A 67 21.65 -9.74 8.10
N LEU A 68 21.50 -8.54 8.68
CA LEU A 68 21.54 -8.30 10.13
C LEU A 68 20.16 -8.37 10.80
N ARG A 69 19.08 -8.27 10.02
CA ARG A 69 17.71 -8.13 10.54
C ARG A 69 16.78 -9.29 10.21
N ILE A 70 17.11 -10.07 9.17
CA ILE A 70 16.34 -11.25 8.77
C ILE A 70 17.10 -12.49 9.23
N ASP A 71 16.70 -13.00 10.40
CA ASP A 71 17.38 -14.13 11.05
C ASP A 71 17.11 -15.46 10.33
N ASN A 72 15.94 -15.61 9.71
CA ASN A 72 15.57 -16.80 8.99
C ASN A 72 16.34 -16.87 7.65
N LYS A 73 17.16 -17.89 7.51
CA LYS A 73 18.00 -18.07 6.32
C LYS A 73 17.19 -18.21 5.02
N GLN A 74 16.03 -18.85 5.07
CA GLN A 74 15.18 -19.03 3.88
C GLN A 74 14.54 -17.71 3.47
N GLU A 75 14.03 -16.92 4.43
CA GLU A 75 13.48 -15.59 4.20
C GLU A 75 14.54 -14.64 3.64
N LEU A 76 15.75 -14.65 4.19
CA LEU A 76 16.87 -13.85 3.68
C LEU A 76 17.27 -14.25 2.25
N LEU A 77 17.29 -15.54 1.93
CA LEU A 77 17.56 -16.00 0.56
C LEU A 77 16.47 -15.55 -0.41
N GLN A 78 15.21 -15.63 0.02
CA GLN A 78 14.09 -15.14 -0.80
C GLN A 78 14.16 -13.63 -0.98
N PHE A 79 14.41 -12.86 0.08
CA PHE A 79 14.59 -11.41 -0.01
C PHE A 79 15.66 -11.00 -1.03
N LYS A 80 16.82 -11.67 -1.02
CA LYS A 80 17.90 -11.45 -1.99
C LYS A 80 17.48 -11.81 -3.42
N LYS A 81 16.70 -12.87 -3.56
CA LYS A 81 16.12 -13.26 -4.86
C LYS A 81 15.15 -12.20 -5.35
N ASP A 82 14.25 -11.72 -4.48
CA ASP A 82 13.28 -10.68 -4.83
C ASP A 82 13.96 -9.36 -5.23
N MET A 83 15.07 -8.97 -4.59
CA MET A 83 15.88 -7.84 -5.06
C MET A 83 16.38 -8.04 -6.50
N THR A 84 16.88 -9.25 -6.83
CA THR A 84 17.34 -9.57 -8.17
C THR A 84 16.21 -9.60 -9.20
N ASP A 85 15.07 -10.18 -8.83
CA ASP A 85 13.88 -10.25 -9.68
C ASP A 85 13.30 -8.83 -9.89
N PHE A 86 13.33 -7.97 -8.88
CA PHE A 86 12.94 -6.56 -8.98
C PHE A 86 13.84 -5.78 -9.96
N GLU A 87 15.16 -5.93 -9.87
CA GLU A 87 16.09 -5.29 -10.83
C GLU A 87 15.82 -5.74 -12.28
N LYS A 88 15.52 -7.03 -12.46
CA LYS A 88 15.14 -7.59 -13.77
C LYS A 88 13.82 -6.98 -14.27
N GLN A 89 12.80 -7.01 -13.43
CA GLN A 89 11.49 -6.41 -13.70
C GLN A 89 11.62 -4.92 -14.03
N ALA A 90 12.44 -4.17 -13.26
CA ALA A 90 12.67 -2.76 -13.50
C ALA A 90 13.27 -2.49 -14.88
N LYS A 91 14.24 -3.31 -15.34
CA LYS A 91 14.80 -3.23 -16.69
C LYS A 91 13.78 -3.56 -17.77
N GLU A 92 12.99 -4.61 -17.58
CA GLU A 92 11.97 -5.04 -18.55
C GLU A 92 10.87 -4.00 -18.74
N HIS A 93 10.49 -3.31 -17.67
CA HIS A 93 9.45 -2.27 -17.68
C HIS A 93 9.99 -0.84 -17.79
N HIS A 94 11.28 -0.67 -18.03
CA HIS A 94 11.94 0.63 -18.18
C HIS A 94 11.73 1.56 -16.96
N ILE A 95 11.71 0.99 -15.75
CA ILE A 95 11.68 1.75 -14.50
C ILE A 95 13.04 2.44 -14.33
N PRO A 96 13.08 3.74 -14.07
CA PRO A 96 14.33 4.48 -13.87
C PRO A 96 15.15 3.90 -12.71
N GLU A 97 16.48 3.89 -12.85
CA GLU A 97 17.40 3.46 -11.77
C GLU A 97 17.20 4.28 -10.48
N SER A 98 16.81 5.54 -10.60
CA SER A 98 16.47 6.40 -9.47
C SER A 98 15.26 5.89 -8.68
N GLU A 99 14.28 5.27 -9.31
CA GLU A 99 13.15 4.63 -8.62
C GLU A 99 13.59 3.34 -7.91
N VAL A 100 14.49 2.56 -8.53
CA VAL A 100 15.07 1.37 -7.89
C VAL A 100 15.90 1.77 -6.66
N ALA A 101 16.75 2.79 -6.77
CA ALA A 101 17.55 3.30 -5.66
C ALA A 101 16.67 3.82 -4.51
N LYS A 102 15.61 4.59 -4.81
CA LYS A 102 14.64 5.05 -3.81
C LYS A 102 13.93 3.90 -3.13
N THR A 103 13.56 2.86 -3.89
CA THR A 103 12.96 1.64 -3.34
C THR A 103 13.88 1.02 -2.30
N TYR A 104 15.15 0.81 -2.64
CA TYR A 104 16.13 0.23 -1.72
C TYR A 104 16.34 1.09 -0.47
N GLN A 105 16.45 2.41 -0.62
CA GLN A 105 16.57 3.32 0.52
C GLN A 105 15.36 3.27 1.44
N ALA A 106 14.15 3.21 0.90
CA ALA A 106 12.93 3.13 1.68
C ALA A 106 12.78 1.79 2.42
N VAL A 107 13.09 0.68 1.75
CA VAL A 107 13.09 -0.65 2.37
C VAL A 107 14.18 -0.76 3.44
N ASP A 108 15.35 -0.20 3.21
CA ASP A 108 16.43 -0.11 4.20
C ASP A 108 15.99 0.69 5.43
N LYS A 109 15.27 1.79 5.23
CA LYS A 109 14.69 2.60 6.32
C LYS A 109 13.70 1.79 7.17
N LEU A 110 12.88 0.91 6.57
CA LEU A 110 11.99 0.00 7.31
C LEU A 110 12.78 -0.94 8.22
N LEU A 111 13.90 -1.47 7.75
CA LEU A 111 14.75 -2.42 8.50
C LEU A 111 15.57 -1.76 9.60
N THR A 112 15.98 -0.49 9.41
CA THR A 112 17.00 0.15 10.27
C THR A 112 16.43 1.16 11.25
N SER A 113 15.21 1.68 11.06
CA SER A 113 14.61 2.65 11.99
C SER A 113 14.48 2.07 13.39
N SER A 114 14.96 2.82 14.40
CA SER A 114 14.91 2.41 15.80
C SER A 114 13.50 2.52 16.40
N GLU A 115 12.71 3.48 15.91
CA GLU A 115 11.37 3.79 16.40
C GLU A 115 10.37 3.80 15.25
N GLY A 116 9.09 3.67 15.55
CA GLY A 116 8.00 3.76 14.58
C GLY A 116 6.67 3.32 15.18
N VAL A 117 5.60 3.68 14.48
CA VAL A 117 4.23 3.25 14.82
C VAL A 117 4.11 1.73 14.70
N LEU A 118 4.71 1.14 13.68
CA LEU A 118 4.91 -0.29 13.60
C LEU A 118 6.18 -0.68 14.37
N ASN A 119 6.10 -1.77 15.13
CA ASN A 119 7.29 -2.33 15.79
C ASN A 119 8.29 -2.90 14.78
N GLN A 120 9.49 -3.23 15.23
CA GLN A 120 10.58 -3.68 14.38
C GLN A 120 10.24 -4.96 13.59
N ASP A 121 9.57 -5.93 14.21
CA ASP A 121 9.20 -7.19 13.55
C ASP A 121 8.17 -6.95 12.46
N SER A 122 7.17 -6.09 12.71
CA SER A 122 6.19 -5.69 11.69
C SER A 122 6.83 -4.95 10.52
N ARG A 123 7.80 -4.03 10.79
CA ARG A 123 8.52 -3.34 9.72
C ARG A 123 9.42 -4.27 8.92
N ARG A 124 10.09 -5.25 9.58
CA ARG A 124 10.86 -6.29 8.88
C ARG A 124 9.95 -7.11 7.95
N LEU A 125 8.85 -7.61 8.48
CA LEU A 125 7.85 -8.36 7.69
C LEU A 125 7.32 -7.53 6.52
N LEU A 126 7.07 -6.23 6.74
CA LEU A 126 6.64 -5.31 5.70
C LEU A 126 7.70 -5.12 4.62
N ALA A 127 8.97 -5.01 5.00
CA ALA A 127 10.10 -4.90 4.08
C ALA A 127 10.24 -6.15 3.19
N GLU A 128 10.11 -7.35 3.78
CA GLU A 128 10.14 -8.62 3.06
C GLU A 128 8.98 -8.72 2.06
N ASN A 129 7.75 -8.44 2.52
CA ASN A 129 6.57 -8.45 1.67
C ASN A 129 6.64 -7.42 0.56
N PHE A 130 7.10 -6.20 0.87
CA PHE A 130 7.20 -5.13 -0.13
C PHE A 130 8.21 -5.49 -1.23
N MET A 131 9.39 -6.01 -0.89
CA MET A 131 10.36 -6.46 -1.89
C MET A 131 9.80 -7.53 -2.80
N HIS A 132 9.03 -8.49 -2.25
CA HIS A 132 8.36 -9.51 -3.05
C HIS A 132 7.33 -8.90 -4.00
N LEU A 133 6.49 -8.00 -3.52
CA LEU A 133 5.46 -7.32 -4.34
C LEU A 133 6.08 -6.41 -5.40
N ALA A 134 7.18 -5.72 -5.09
CA ALA A 134 7.90 -4.91 -6.07
C ALA A 134 8.53 -5.76 -7.18
N ALA A 135 9.03 -6.95 -6.84
CA ALA A 135 9.54 -7.91 -7.80
C ALA A 135 8.42 -8.57 -8.63
N HIS A 136 7.24 -8.73 -8.04
CA HIS A 136 6.12 -9.46 -8.62
C HIS A 136 4.79 -8.71 -8.41
N PRO A 137 4.58 -7.53 -9.05
CA PRO A 137 3.39 -6.69 -8.83
C PRO A 137 2.07 -7.44 -9.02
N SER A 138 2.00 -8.36 -9.97
CA SER A 138 0.80 -9.19 -10.24
C SER A 138 0.47 -10.22 -9.14
N LYS A 139 1.31 -10.35 -8.12
CA LYS A 139 1.02 -11.14 -6.92
C LYS A 139 0.28 -10.36 -5.83
N SER A 140 -0.06 -9.10 -6.11
CA SER A 140 -0.95 -8.32 -5.25
C SER A 140 -2.33 -8.98 -5.22
N ASP A 141 -2.78 -9.38 -4.03
CA ASP A 141 -4.09 -10.03 -3.83
C ASP A 141 -4.85 -9.28 -2.73
N GLN A 142 -6.10 -8.90 -3.03
CA GLN A 142 -6.95 -8.22 -2.06
C GLN A 142 -7.52 -9.19 -1.00
N GLY A 143 -7.43 -10.50 -1.24
CA GLY A 143 -8.12 -11.48 -0.43
C GLY A 143 -9.65 -11.30 -0.48
N ILE A 144 -10.28 -11.34 0.67
CA ILE A 144 -11.74 -11.21 0.80
C ILE A 144 -12.21 -9.75 0.98
N TYR A 145 -11.30 -8.77 0.93
CA TYR A 145 -11.60 -7.36 1.20
C TYR A 145 -12.11 -6.64 -0.04
N SER A 146 -12.94 -5.62 0.16
CA SER A 146 -13.54 -4.81 -0.92
C SER A 146 -12.57 -3.73 -1.45
N THR A 147 -11.30 -4.09 -1.61
CA THR A 147 -10.21 -3.16 -1.99
C THR A 147 -9.68 -3.37 -3.41
N CYS A 148 -10.51 -3.93 -4.32
CA CYS A 148 -10.05 -4.26 -5.69
C CYS A 148 -9.43 -3.06 -6.44
N ASN A 149 -10.01 -1.86 -6.28
CA ASN A 149 -9.48 -0.66 -6.93
C ASN A 149 -8.13 -0.23 -6.32
N ALA A 150 -8.00 -0.27 -4.99
CA ALA A 150 -6.73 0.00 -4.32
C ALA A 150 -5.65 -1.02 -4.71
N THR A 151 -6.01 -2.31 -4.81
CA THR A 151 -5.09 -3.36 -5.24
C THR A 151 -4.65 -3.18 -6.70
N SER A 152 -5.56 -2.82 -7.61
CA SER A 152 -5.21 -2.52 -9.01
C SER A 152 -4.30 -1.28 -9.11
N LEU A 153 -4.56 -0.24 -8.31
CA LEU A 153 -3.71 0.95 -8.23
C LEU A 153 -2.33 0.61 -7.65
N GLN A 154 -2.27 -0.21 -6.59
CA GLN A 154 -1.03 -0.73 -6.02
C GLN A 154 -0.18 -1.45 -7.06
N GLU A 155 -0.75 -2.42 -7.79
CA GLU A 155 -0.05 -3.17 -8.84
C GLU A 155 0.57 -2.25 -9.88
N MET A 156 -0.17 -1.24 -10.29
CA MET A 156 0.29 -0.27 -11.25
C MET A 156 1.40 0.65 -10.71
N LEU A 157 1.30 1.12 -9.46
CA LEU A 157 2.34 1.92 -8.82
C LEU A 157 3.63 1.12 -8.64
N LEU A 158 3.53 -0.12 -8.20
CA LEU A 158 4.68 -1.03 -8.09
C LEU A 158 5.36 -1.26 -9.45
N SER A 159 4.57 -1.30 -10.54
CA SER A 159 5.09 -1.49 -11.90
C SER A 159 5.68 -0.24 -12.53
N ARG A 160 5.44 0.97 -11.99
CA ARG A 160 5.83 2.24 -12.65
C ARG A 160 6.59 3.20 -11.74
N LYS A 161 6.26 3.23 -10.45
CA LYS A 161 6.77 4.18 -9.45
C LYS A 161 7.05 3.49 -8.11
N PRO A 162 7.79 2.37 -8.12
CA PRO A 162 8.04 1.58 -6.90
C PRO A 162 8.75 2.39 -5.82
N GLY A 163 9.64 3.33 -6.19
CA GLY A 163 10.37 4.16 -5.25
C GLY A 163 9.47 5.18 -4.52
N LEU A 164 8.46 5.71 -5.22
CA LEU A 164 7.48 6.60 -4.62
C LEU A 164 6.68 5.85 -3.54
N ILE A 165 6.03 4.76 -3.94
CA ILE A 165 5.16 4.01 -3.01
C ILE A 165 5.96 3.36 -1.86
N ALA A 166 7.23 3.01 -2.08
CA ALA A 166 8.12 2.52 -1.03
C ALA A 166 8.43 3.60 0.00
N ALA A 167 8.68 4.84 -0.44
CA ALA A 167 8.95 5.96 0.45
C ALA A 167 7.72 6.27 1.32
N ASP A 168 6.55 6.35 0.71
CA ASP A 168 5.29 6.58 1.40
C ASP A 168 4.99 5.45 2.41
N LEU A 169 5.26 4.20 2.03
CA LEU A 169 5.12 3.03 2.92
C LEU A 169 6.05 3.11 4.14
N ALA A 170 7.31 3.50 3.92
CA ALA A 170 8.27 3.65 5.01
C ALA A 170 7.85 4.78 5.97
N ASP A 171 7.37 5.90 5.44
CA ASP A 171 6.85 7.00 6.26
C ASP A 171 5.59 6.58 7.02
N ALA A 172 4.66 5.89 6.37
CA ALA A 172 3.47 5.32 7.01
C ALA A 172 3.82 4.40 8.19
N ALA A 173 4.74 3.47 7.98
CA ALA A 173 5.16 2.50 8.99
C ALA A 173 5.88 3.13 10.19
N ILE A 174 6.56 4.25 9.98
CA ILE A 174 7.34 4.95 11.01
C ILE A 174 6.50 6.03 11.68
N ASN A 175 5.80 6.86 10.92
CA ASN A 175 5.14 8.07 11.41
C ASN A 175 3.62 7.90 11.61
N GLY A 176 3.01 6.80 11.13
CA GLY A 176 1.55 6.64 11.08
C GLY A 176 0.87 7.58 10.07
N SER A 177 1.65 8.16 9.17
CA SER A 177 1.18 9.07 8.13
C SER A 177 2.24 9.21 7.04
N PHE A 178 1.83 9.67 5.86
CA PHE A 178 2.73 10.06 4.78
C PHE A 178 2.25 11.35 4.11
N VAL A 179 3.06 11.91 3.23
CA VAL A 179 2.73 13.16 2.52
C VAL A 179 2.48 12.83 1.06
N ALA A 180 1.24 13.02 0.62
CA ALA A 180 0.87 12.85 -0.78
C ALA A 180 1.63 13.87 -1.68
N PRO A 181 1.76 13.61 -2.98
CA PRO A 181 2.57 14.45 -3.88
C PRO A 181 2.11 15.91 -4.00
N ASP A 182 0.86 16.20 -3.67
CA ASP A 182 0.33 17.58 -3.60
C ASP A 182 0.66 18.29 -2.28
N GLY A 183 1.36 17.62 -1.36
CA GLY A 183 1.76 18.13 -0.05
C GLY A 183 0.74 17.88 1.06
N GLN A 184 -0.41 17.23 0.76
CA GLN A 184 -1.37 16.88 1.79
C GLN A 184 -0.85 15.74 2.65
N LYS A 185 -0.92 15.91 3.99
CA LYS A 185 -0.65 14.84 4.94
C LYS A 185 -1.83 13.88 4.99
N ILE A 186 -1.54 12.59 4.84
CA ILE A 186 -2.51 11.49 4.96
C ILE A 186 -2.25 10.76 6.27
N ASP A 187 -3.20 10.81 7.16
CA ASP A 187 -3.15 10.12 8.45
C ASP A 187 -3.68 8.68 8.32
N LEU A 188 -3.09 7.76 9.08
CA LEU A 188 -3.41 6.34 9.04
C LEU A 188 -3.75 5.82 10.43
N ASP A 189 -4.62 4.81 10.47
CA ASP A 189 -4.94 4.10 11.70
C ASP A 189 -3.85 3.05 12.01
N ALA A 190 -3.16 3.27 13.12
CA ALA A 190 -2.01 2.45 13.51
C ALA A 190 -2.39 0.98 13.77
N GLU A 191 -3.60 0.72 14.29
CA GLU A 191 -4.09 -0.63 14.57
C GLU A 191 -4.35 -1.39 13.27
N SER A 192 -4.95 -0.74 12.29
CA SER A 192 -5.24 -1.31 10.97
C SER A 192 -3.98 -1.65 10.17
N MET A 193 -2.84 -1.02 10.51
CA MET A 193 -1.54 -1.31 9.89
C MET A 193 -0.81 -2.49 10.55
N GLN A 194 -1.25 -3.03 11.70
CA GLN A 194 -0.61 -4.19 12.32
C GLN A 194 -0.82 -5.46 11.49
N PRO A 195 0.12 -6.42 11.53
CA PRO A 195 -0.06 -7.71 10.87
C PRO A 195 -1.28 -8.45 11.41
N ASN A 196 -2.09 -9.03 10.53
CA ASN A 196 -3.27 -9.79 10.92
C ASN A 196 -2.92 -11.26 11.16
N TYR A 197 -2.52 -11.58 12.38
CA TYR A 197 -2.23 -12.96 12.79
C TYR A 197 -3.48 -13.85 12.96
N SER A 198 -4.67 -13.26 12.97
CA SER A 198 -5.92 -14.03 13.10
C SER A 198 -6.31 -14.76 11.81
N PHE A 199 -5.69 -14.41 10.69
CA PHE A 199 -5.93 -15.04 9.40
C PHE A 199 -4.68 -15.78 8.92
N PRO A 200 -4.76 -17.11 8.73
CA PRO A 200 -3.62 -17.88 8.23
C PRO A 200 -3.09 -17.31 6.91
N GLY A 201 -1.79 -17.04 6.86
CA GLY A 201 -1.09 -16.56 5.68
C GLY A 201 -1.06 -15.04 5.48
N GLU A 202 -1.97 -14.24 6.09
CA GLU A 202 -1.92 -12.77 5.94
C GLU A 202 -0.67 -12.14 6.56
N ALA A 203 -0.16 -12.71 7.65
CA ALA A 203 1.08 -12.28 8.30
C ALA A 203 2.28 -13.18 7.95
N ALA A 204 2.25 -13.84 6.81
CA ALA A 204 3.39 -14.63 6.35
C ALA A 204 4.47 -13.74 5.73
N SER A 205 5.75 -14.12 5.90
CA SER A 205 6.89 -13.44 5.27
C SER A 205 6.85 -13.54 3.74
N LEU A 206 6.28 -14.62 3.22
CA LEU A 206 6.04 -14.80 1.78
C LEU A 206 4.54 -14.75 1.48
N PRO A 207 4.11 -13.91 0.53
CA PRO A 207 2.75 -13.90 0.03
C PRO A 207 2.30 -15.29 -0.46
N GLN A 208 1.06 -15.64 -0.16
CA GLN A 208 0.42 -16.88 -0.56
C GLN A 208 -0.68 -16.58 -1.58
N ASP A 209 -0.87 -17.46 -2.55
CA ASP A 209 -1.94 -17.30 -3.55
C ASP A 209 -3.33 -17.30 -2.86
N ASN A 210 -4.19 -16.41 -3.29
CA ASN A 210 -5.54 -16.17 -2.76
C ASN A 210 -5.59 -15.72 -1.28
N VAL A 211 -4.47 -15.22 -0.76
CA VAL A 211 -4.38 -14.64 0.57
C VAL A 211 -3.78 -13.25 0.45
N ARG A 212 -4.44 -12.26 1.06
CA ARG A 212 -3.90 -10.92 1.07
C ARG A 212 -2.62 -10.88 1.91
N ALA A 213 -1.50 -10.57 1.28
CA ALA A 213 -0.22 -10.38 1.97
C ALA A 213 -0.24 -9.15 2.88
N TYR A 214 0.57 -9.15 3.92
CA TYR A 214 0.71 -8.02 4.84
C TYR A 214 1.14 -6.72 4.11
N GLY A 215 2.04 -6.82 3.14
CA GLY A 215 2.41 -5.68 2.31
C GLY A 215 1.21 -5.09 1.55
N THR A 216 0.36 -5.94 0.98
CA THR A 216 -0.88 -5.50 0.31
C THR A 216 -1.88 -4.91 1.31
N GLN A 217 -1.98 -5.47 2.52
CA GLN A 217 -2.83 -4.89 3.56
C GLN A 217 -2.47 -3.43 3.83
N VAL A 218 -1.19 -3.15 4.12
CA VAL A 218 -0.74 -1.79 4.47
C VAL A 218 -0.86 -0.86 3.25
N LEU A 219 -0.46 -1.30 2.06
CA LEU A 219 -0.58 -0.50 0.84
C LEU A 219 -2.03 -0.16 0.51
N ASN A 220 -2.95 -1.12 0.60
CA ASN A 220 -4.38 -0.84 0.39
C ASN A 220 -4.92 0.12 1.44
N HIS A 221 -4.50 -0.03 2.71
CA HIS A 221 -4.88 0.89 3.78
C HIS A 221 -4.40 2.32 3.50
N MET A 222 -3.16 2.49 3.03
CA MET A 222 -2.61 3.78 2.61
C MET A 222 -3.42 4.38 1.45
N LEU A 223 -3.62 3.63 0.37
CA LEU A 223 -4.30 4.11 -0.83
C LEU A 223 -5.77 4.47 -0.57
N VAL A 224 -6.50 3.66 0.20
CA VAL A 224 -7.88 3.99 0.56
C VAL A 224 -7.95 5.26 1.42
N ASN A 225 -7.05 5.42 2.40
CA ASN A 225 -6.99 6.65 3.21
C ASN A 225 -6.61 7.87 2.36
N GLU A 226 -5.65 7.75 1.45
CA GLU A 226 -5.31 8.82 0.52
C GLU A 226 -6.52 9.21 -0.34
N MET A 227 -7.20 8.22 -0.93
CA MET A 227 -8.41 8.45 -1.72
C MET A 227 -9.49 9.15 -0.89
N THR A 228 -9.76 8.67 0.32
CA THR A 228 -10.79 9.22 1.18
C THR A 228 -10.48 10.65 1.61
N GLN A 229 -9.26 10.91 2.08
CA GLN A 229 -8.87 12.20 2.66
C GLN A 229 -8.65 13.30 1.61
N ARG A 230 -8.36 12.93 0.35
CA ARG A 230 -8.10 13.91 -0.72
C ARG A 230 -9.32 14.32 -1.52
N VAL A 231 -10.30 13.43 -1.66
CA VAL A 231 -11.38 13.61 -2.66
C VAL A 231 -12.49 14.49 -2.19
N THR A 232 -12.81 14.48 -0.92
CA THR A 232 -13.90 15.31 -0.38
C THR A 232 -13.40 16.15 0.78
N PRO A 233 -13.55 17.49 0.71
CA PRO A 233 -13.25 18.37 1.85
C PRO A 233 -13.99 17.97 3.14
N GLU A 234 -15.16 17.36 2.99
CA GLU A 234 -16.00 16.84 4.07
C GLU A 234 -15.37 15.57 4.70
N HIS A 235 -14.61 14.80 3.92
CA HIS A 235 -13.97 13.54 4.35
C HIS A 235 -12.47 13.68 4.64
N ASN A 236 -11.88 14.86 4.54
CA ASN A 236 -10.44 15.06 4.80
C ASN A 236 -9.97 14.71 6.21
N THR A 237 -10.91 14.46 7.13
CA THR A 237 -10.66 14.01 8.49
C THR A 237 -11.11 12.56 8.74
N MET A 238 -11.64 11.87 7.73
CA MET A 238 -12.09 10.49 7.88
C MET A 238 -10.92 9.53 7.80
N LEU A 239 -10.93 8.51 8.65
CA LEU A 239 -9.98 7.40 8.62
C LEU A 239 -10.68 6.13 8.15
N TYR A 240 -10.15 5.52 7.11
CA TYR A 240 -10.47 4.15 6.79
C TYR A 240 -9.77 3.24 7.80
N GLN A 241 -10.56 2.39 8.43
CA GLN A 241 -10.08 1.37 9.36
C GLN A 241 -10.40 -0.02 8.85
N GLN A 242 -9.53 -0.95 9.21
CA GLN A 242 -9.73 -2.36 8.96
C GLN A 242 -9.48 -3.14 10.25
N ARG A 243 -10.54 -3.68 10.82
CA ARG A 243 -10.46 -4.51 12.02
C ARG A 243 -9.96 -5.92 11.65
N HIS A 244 -9.15 -6.49 12.51
CA HIS A 244 -8.69 -7.88 12.35
C HIS A 244 -9.76 -8.90 12.70
N GLN A 245 -10.78 -8.49 13.47
CA GLN A 245 -11.93 -9.35 13.77
C GLN A 245 -12.98 -9.21 12.65
N ARG A 246 -13.25 -10.32 11.99
CA ARG A 246 -14.19 -10.43 10.88
C ARG A 246 -15.17 -11.55 11.13
N THR A 247 -16.34 -11.43 10.53
CA THR A 247 -17.30 -12.52 10.37
C THR A 247 -17.45 -12.86 8.88
N GLU A 248 -18.15 -13.92 8.54
CA GLU A 248 -18.43 -14.25 7.12
C GLU A 248 -19.21 -13.15 6.38
N THR A 249 -19.92 -12.29 7.13
CA THR A 249 -20.77 -11.24 6.59
C THR A 249 -20.19 -9.82 6.79
N ASP A 250 -19.12 -9.68 7.57
CA ASP A 250 -18.49 -8.41 7.91
C ASP A 250 -16.99 -8.48 7.65
N SER A 251 -16.50 -7.71 6.66
CA SER A 251 -15.08 -7.60 6.33
C SER A 251 -14.26 -6.85 7.40
N GLY A 252 -14.93 -6.19 8.35
CA GLY A 252 -14.31 -5.34 9.36
C GLY A 252 -13.83 -3.98 8.82
N GLU A 253 -14.18 -3.65 7.57
CA GLU A 253 -13.85 -2.38 6.92
C GLU A 253 -14.85 -1.31 7.31
N ARG A 254 -14.37 -0.11 7.62
CA ARG A 254 -15.22 1.02 7.97
C ARG A 254 -14.52 2.37 7.79
N LEU A 255 -15.30 3.42 7.61
CA LEU A 255 -14.87 4.80 7.71
C LEU A 255 -15.30 5.37 9.06
N ILE A 256 -14.37 5.98 9.78
CA ILE A 256 -14.64 6.63 11.06
C ILE A 256 -14.21 8.09 11.04
N SER A 257 -14.91 8.91 11.81
CA SER A 257 -14.45 10.26 12.13
C SER A 257 -13.46 10.22 13.30
N PRO A 258 -12.23 10.72 13.14
CA PRO A 258 -11.27 10.79 14.25
C PRO A 258 -11.72 11.70 15.39
N ARG A 259 -12.67 12.62 15.13
CA ARG A 259 -13.11 13.62 16.11
C ARG A 259 -14.05 13.06 17.18
N ASP A 260 -14.89 12.11 16.82
CA ASP A 260 -15.93 11.58 17.70
C ASP A 260 -16.00 10.04 17.68
N GLY A 261 -15.21 9.38 16.83
CA GLY A 261 -15.22 7.93 16.70
C GLY A 261 -16.51 7.36 16.10
N SER A 262 -17.38 8.23 15.56
CA SER A 262 -18.61 7.77 14.94
C SER A 262 -18.33 7.06 13.62
N GLU A 263 -18.98 5.93 13.41
CA GLU A 263 -18.97 5.24 12.12
C GLU A 263 -19.90 5.97 11.15
N MET A 264 -19.45 6.21 9.92
CA MET A 264 -20.38 6.59 8.87
C MET A 264 -21.26 5.37 8.57
N THR A 265 -22.53 5.47 8.95
CA THR A 265 -23.54 4.53 8.47
C THR A 265 -23.82 4.84 7.01
N ASN A 266 -23.45 3.91 6.13
CA ASN A 266 -23.83 3.93 4.71
C ASN A 266 -25.34 3.78 4.55
#